data_7dfee587038514cb1b1d2a5a5bec2189
#
_entry.id   7dfee587038514cb1b1d2a5a5bec2189
#
_cell.length_a   1.000
_cell.length_b   1.000
_cell.length_c   1.000
_cell.angle_alpha   90.00
_cell.angle_beta   90.00
_cell.angle_gamma   90.00
#
_symmetry.space_group_name_H-M   'P 1'
#
loop_
_entity.id
_entity.type
_entity.pdbx_description
1 polymer ?
#
loop_
_entity_poly.entity_id
_entity_poly.type
_entity_poly.pdbx_seq_one_letter_code
_entity_poly.pdbx_strand_id
1 'polypeptide(L)'
;MENLSKLLQSGVTFARDMGGYRRIEFELRNAATEKRIPGPDLLLSGSFMSITGGHCWWLSRQCDGEVEFVKGAREQLRDGADFVKLLVTGGYARPKMKVNHSIMPDSPQMTVREISAVVEEVHARGKKVAAHCNGLTGVWRAAQAGVDSIEHGQFNDVNDPLVEKSLRMMVDKGIFLVPTLSAFFKNYNKTEVVNDYKAVLDSFSLALQHGVKIALGNDSGCPFVGHETTPKELIHMAEARMKPMDVLLAGTRNASGLLGVDAVAGTLEEGKFADFLVLNDNPLNNLHTLLAPEQVYKAGMPIKIKP
;
A
#
# COMPACT_ATOMS: atom_id res chain seq x y z
N MET A 1 17.93 1.61 8.10
CA MET A 1 18.41 0.29 8.54
C MET A 1 17.59 -0.27 9.69
N GLU A 2 17.44 0.44 10.80
CA GLU A 2 16.65 -0.02 11.95
C GLU A 2 15.20 -0.39 11.58
N ASN A 3 14.53 0.46 10.80
CA ASN A 3 13.15 0.23 10.36
C ASN A 3 12.97 -1.07 9.54
N LEU A 4 13.93 -1.41 8.67
CA LEU A 4 13.89 -2.68 7.91
C LEU A 4 14.03 -3.89 8.83
N SER A 5 14.91 -3.79 9.83
CA SER A 5 15.05 -4.84 10.85
C SER A 5 13.77 -5.01 11.66
N LYS A 6 13.14 -3.91 12.09
CA LYS A 6 11.85 -3.95 12.80
C LYS A 6 10.74 -4.55 11.95
N LEU A 7 10.67 -4.19 10.66
CA LEU A 7 9.70 -4.74 9.73
C LEU A 7 9.87 -6.24 9.56
N LEU A 8 11.11 -6.72 9.37
CA LEU A 8 11.40 -8.15 9.27
C LEU A 8 11.07 -8.90 10.59
N GLN A 9 11.44 -8.34 11.73
CA GLN A 9 11.17 -8.95 13.05
C GLN A 9 9.67 -9.02 13.37
N SER A 10 8.85 -8.12 12.80
CA SER A 10 7.39 -8.18 12.91
C SER A 10 6.73 -9.21 12.00
N GLY A 11 7.51 -9.97 11.23
CA GLY A 11 7.01 -11.06 10.38
C GLY A 11 6.85 -10.72 8.90
N VAL A 12 7.24 -9.52 8.47
CA VAL A 12 7.16 -9.12 7.06
C VAL A 12 8.44 -9.52 6.33
N THR A 13 8.36 -10.47 5.40
CA THR A 13 9.51 -11.01 4.64
C THR A 13 9.65 -10.38 3.26
N PHE A 14 8.54 -9.89 2.68
CA PHE A 14 8.46 -9.10 1.46
C PHE A 14 7.68 -7.81 1.71
N ALA A 15 8.12 -6.70 1.13
CA ALA A 15 7.40 -5.43 1.19
C ALA A 15 7.60 -4.63 -0.08
N ARG A 16 6.67 -3.71 -0.37
CA ARG A 16 6.88 -2.66 -1.37
C ARG A 16 6.99 -1.31 -0.68
N ASP A 17 7.96 -0.53 -1.09
CA ASP A 17 8.14 0.85 -0.68
C ASP A 17 7.52 1.77 -1.74
N MET A 18 6.55 2.58 -1.30
CA MET A 18 5.70 3.39 -2.19
C MET A 18 6.37 4.66 -2.67
N GLY A 19 7.53 5.00 -2.10
CA GLY A 19 8.35 6.12 -2.55
C GLY A 19 9.20 6.72 -1.44
N GLY A 20 10.44 7.01 -1.78
CA GLY A 20 11.45 7.52 -0.87
C GLY A 20 12.05 8.88 -1.26
N TYR A 21 12.75 9.48 -0.33
CA TYR A 21 13.44 10.74 -0.55
C TYR A 21 14.85 10.51 -1.12
N ARG A 22 15.13 11.11 -2.27
CA ARG A 22 16.45 11.03 -2.93
C ARG A 22 16.94 9.61 -3.18
N ARG A 23 16.02 8.65 -3.31
CA ARG A 23 16.32 7.26 -3.72
C ARG A 23 17.21 6.48 -2.73
N ILE A 24 17.20 6.84 -1.46
CA ILE A 24 17.93 6.13 -0.40
C ILE A 24 17.46 4.67 -0.27
N GLU A 25 16.18 4.42 -0.57
CA GLU A 25 15.55 3.10 -0.53
C GLU A 25 16.21 2.10 -1.49
N PHE A 26 16.78 2.54 -2.61
CA PHE A 26 17.52 1.66 -3.54
C PHE A 26 18.79 1.10 -2.92
N GLU A 27 19.55 1.94 -2.22
CA GLU A 27 20.74 1.51 -1.49
C GLU A 27 20.39 0.57 -0.33
N LEU A 28 19.27 0.84 0.36
CA LEU A 28 18.78 -0.02 1.43
C LEU A 28 18.32 -1.38 0.89
N ARG A 29 17.61 -1.42 -0.26
CA ARG A 29 17.26 -2.67 -0.94
C ARG A 29 18.51 -3.47 -1.29
N ASN A 30 19.48 -2.85 -1.93
CA ASN A 30 20.71 -3.51 -2.33
C ASN A 30 21.44 -4.08 -1.09
N ALA A 31 21.57 -3.31 -0.02
CA ALA A 31 22.20 -3.74 1.22
C ALA A 31 21.44 -4.92 1.88
N ALA A 32 20.10 -4.94 1.83
CA ALA A 32 19.30 -6.05 2.35
C ALA A 32 19.44 -7.30 1.48
N THR A 33 19.37 -7.15 0.15
CA THR A 33 19.56 -8.25 -0.83
C THR A 33 20.93 -8.89 -0.70
N GLU A 34 21.97 -8.10 -0.49
CA GLU A 34 23.35 -8.57 -0.25
C GLU A 34 23.58 -9.06 1.19
N LYS A 35 22.52 -9.11 2.02
CA LYS A 35 22.59 -9.53 3.44
C LYS A 35 23.55 -8.70 4.30
N ARG A 36 23.89 -7.48 3.89
CA ARG A 36 24.70 -6.55 4.68
C ARG A 36 23.92 -5.94 5.85
N ILE A 37 22.59 -5.88 5.70
CA ILE A 37 21.66 -5.47 6.76
C ILE A 37 20.46 -6.42 6.82
N PRO A 38 19.87 -6.65 8.00
CA PRO A 38 18.64 -7.42 8.10
C PRO A 38 17.43 -6.61 7.55
N GLY A 39 16.58 -7.27 6.77
CA GLY A 39 15.38 -6.66 6.21
C GLY A 39 14.58 -7.62 5.35
N PRO A 40 13.33 -7.24 5.00
CA PRO A 40 12.54 -7.94 3.99
C PRO A 40 13.16 -7.77 2.60
N ASP A 41 12.72 -8.58 1.64
CA ASP A 41 12.94 -8.29 0.23
C ASP A 41 12.04 -7.13 -0.19
N LEU A 42 12.62 -6.13 -0.86
CA LEU A 42 11.95 -4.87 -1.17
C LEU A 42 11.69 -4.70 -2.66
N LEU A 43 10.45 -4.33 -2.99
CA LEU A 43 10.09 -3.77 -4.29
C LEU A 43 9.89 -2.26 -4.13
N LEU A 44 10.43 -1.48 -5.05
CA LEU A 44 10.52 -0.02 -4.91
C LEU A 44 9.80 0.68 -6.05
N SER A 45 9.08 1.77 -5.75
CA SER A 45 8.51 2.65 -6.78
C SER A 45 9.44 3.80 -7.19
N GLY A 46 10.52 4.02 -6.44
CA GLY A 46 11.32 5.23 -6.59
C GLY A 46 10.57 6.46 -6.03
N SER A 47 10.55 7.57 -6.74
CA SER A 47 9.80 8.75 -6.31
C SER A 47 8.31 8.63 -6.61
N PHE A 48 7.46 9.17 -5.75
CA PHE A 48 6.06 9.42 -6.11
C PHE A 48 5.96 10.22 -7.40
N MET A 49 4.88 10.07 -8.14
CA MET A 49 4.56 10.94 -9.28
C MET A 49 3.28 11.71 -8.98
N SER A 50 3.34 13.04 -9.02
CA SER A 50 2.22 13.94 -8.75
C SER A 50 2.21 15.11 -9.75
N ILE A 51 1.11 15.84 -9.79
CA ILE A 51 1.06 17.11 -10.51
C ILE A 51 1.91 18.19 -9.82
N THR A 52 2.27 19.24 -10.54
CA THR A 52 2.96 20.40 -9.96
C THR A 52 2.18 20.97 -8.76
N GLY A 53 2.84 21.04 -7.60
CA GLY A 53 2.23 21.49 -6.34
C GLY A 53 1.19 20.54 -5.76
N GLY A 54 1.10 19.29 -6.23
CA GLY A 54 0.16 18.28 -5.77
C GLY A 54 0.55 17.66 -4.42
N HIS A 55 -0.13 16.57 -4.04
CA HIS A 55 0.15 15.84 -2.81
C HIS A 55 1.61 15.39 -2.76
N CYS A 56 2.26 15.55 -1.62
CA CYS A 56 3.67 15.21 -1.40
C CYS A 56 4.64 15.74 -2.49
N TRP A 57 4.33 16.86 -3.13
CA TRP A 57 5.12 17.44 -4.23
C TRP A 57 6.62 17.57 -3.89
N TRP A 58 6.96 17.78 -2.62
CA TRP A 58 8.35 17.91 -2.14
C TRP A 58 9.14 16.59 -2.11
N LEU A 59 8.46 15.45 -2.25
CA LEU A 59 9.03 14.10 -2.36
C LEU A 59 8.79 13.49 -3.75
N SER A 60 8.01 14.17 -4.60
CA SER A 60 7.54 13.64 -5.87
C SER A 60 8.37 14.08 -7.05
N ARG A 61 8.40 13.25 -8.07
CA ARG A 61 8.65 13.70 -9.45
C ARG A 61 7.37 14.39 -9.93
N GLN A 62 7.40 15.74 -10.04
CA GLN A 62 6.27 16.49 -10.52
C GLN A 62 6.14 16.36 -12.04
N CYS A 63 4.91 16.13 -12.53
CA CYS A 63 4.58 15.90 -13.92
C CYS A 63 3.25 16.60 -14.25
N ASP A 64 3.14 17.21 -15.41
CA ASP A 64 1.92 17.81 -15.90
C ASP A 64 1.64 17.33 -17.33
N GLY A 65 0.45 16.75 -17.53
CA GLY A 65 0.02 16.17 -18.79
C GLY A 65 0.62 14.78 -19.10
N GLU A 66 -0.01 14.08 -20.00
CA GLU A 66 0.27 12.67 -20.33
C GLU A 66 1.75 12.44 -20.67
N VAL A 67 2.37 13.34 -21.46
CA VAL A 67 3.75 13.18 -21.94
C VAL A 67 4.76 13.19 -20.79
N GLU A 68 4.60 14.11 -19.81
CA GLU A 68 5.51 14.19 -18.68
C GLU A 68 5.31 13.03 -17.69
N PHE A 69 4.07 12.60 -17.48
CA PHE A 69 3.80 11.42 -16.66
C PHE A 69 4.40 10.15 -17.28
N VAL A 70 4.25 9.92 -18.59
CA VAL A 70 4.90 8.79 -19.29
C VAL A 70 6.42 8.89 -19.20
N LYS A 71 7.00 10.07 -19.40
CA LYS A 71 8.44 10.31 -19.23
C LYS A 71 8.90 9.99 -17.82
N GLY A 72 8.16 10.48 -16.80
CA GLY A 72 8.46 10.22 -15.40
C GLY A 72 8.41 8.71 -15.07
N ALA A 73 7.40 7.99 -15.55
CA ALA A 73 7.31 6.54 -15.39
C ALA A 73 8.53 5.81 -15.99
N ARG A 74 8.94 6.19 -17.21
CA ARG A 74 10.15 5.66 -17.86
C ARG A 74 11.42 5.95 -17.06
N GLU A 75 11.54 7.15 -16.48
CA GLU A 75 12.65 7.54 -15.61
C GLU A 75 12.71 6.63 -14.38
N GLN A 76 11.58 6.40 -13.67
CA GLN A 76 11.54 5.51 -12.52
C GLN A 76 11.97 4.08 -12.88
N LEU A 77 11.40 3.52 -13.95
CA LEU A 77 11.70 2.16 -14.39
C LEU A 77 13.15 1.99 -14.86
N ARG A 78 13.68 2.96 -15.65
CA ARG A 78 15.10 2.99 -16.04
C ARG A 78 16.01 2.92 -14.84
N ASP A 79 15.63 3.62 -13.79
CA ASP A 79 16.43 3.78 -12.58
C ASP A 79 16.24 2.63 -11.58
N GLY A 80 15.52 1.56 -11.98
CA GLY A 80 15.42 0.31 -11.24
C GLY A 80 14.20 0.19 -10.33
N ALA A 81 13.16 1.02 -10.53
CA ALA A 81 11.88 0.82 -9.86
C ALA A 81 11.19 -0.47 -10.33
N ASP A 82 10.54 -1.17 -9.41
CA ASP A 82 9.82 -2.41 -9.64
C ASP A 82 8.37 -2.18 -10.06
N PHE A 83 7.81 -1.02 -9.70
CA PHE A 83 6.48 -0.56 -10.04
C PHE A 83 6.45 0.98 -10.03
N VAL A 84 5.32 1.58 -10.40
CA VAL A 84 5.15 3.05 -10.38
C VAL A 84 4.07 3.45 -9.39
N LYS A 85 4.30 4.51 -8.60
CA LYS A 85 3.33 5.09 -7.66
C LYS A 85 2.84 6.45 -8.14
N LEU A 86 1.52 6.57 -8.33
CA LEU A 86 0.81 7.79 -8.68
C LEU A 86 0.10 8.38 -7.46
N LEU A 87 0.08 9.70 -7.36
CA LEU A 87 -0.73 10.45 -6.39
C LEU A 87 -1.92 11.08 -7.14
N VAL A 88 -3.02 10.35 -7.18
CA VAL A 88 -4.21 10.69 -8.00
C VAL A 88 -5.07 11.76 -7.34
N THR A 89 -5.00 11.87 -6.01
CA THR A 89 -5.71 12.89 -5.22
C THR A 89 -4.78 13.63 -4.29
N GLY A 90 -5.30 14.62 -3.59
CA GLY A 90 -4.71 15.18 -2.39
C GLY A 90 -4.57 14.15 -1.28
N GLY A 91 -4.07 14.57 -0.12
CA GLY A 91 -3.84 13.68 1.02
C GLY A 91 -3.67 14.43 2.33
N TYR A 92 -3.52 13.67 3.41
CA TYR A 92 -3.41 14.21 4.77
C TYR A 92 -1.99 14.70 5.12
N ALA A 93 -0.95 14.20 4.44
CA ALA A 93 0.41 14.67 4.66
C ALA A 93 0.57 16.09 4.12
N ARG A 94 0.95 17.03 5.00
CA ARG A 94 1.10 18.45 4.66
C ARG A 94 2.45 18.98 5.14
N PRO A 95 3.17 19.74 4.31
CA PRO A 95 4.27 20.55 4.83
C PRO A 95 3.71 21.57 5.84
N LYS A 96 4.54 22.06 6.77
CA LYS A 96 4.17 23.13 7.74
C LYS A 96 3.88 24.47 7.04
N MET A 97 3.17 24.45 5.93
CA MET A 97 2.80 25.61 5.12
C MET A 97 1.28 25.86 5.21
N LYS A 98 0.84 27.07 4.84
CA LYS A 98 -0.59 27.37 4.77
C LYS A 98 -1.29 26.39 3.82
N VAL A 99 -2.45 25.90 4.24
CA VAL A 99 -3.25 24.95 3.47
C VAL A 99 -3.61 25.53 2.10
N ASN A 100 -3.23 24.81 1.05
CA ASN A 100 -3.73 25.06 -0.30
C ASN A 100 -4.85 24.04 -0.58
N HIS A 101 -5.99 24.50 -1.10
CA HIS A 101 -7.13 23.62 -1.44
C HIS A 101 -6.76 22.50 -2.42
N SER A 102 -5.74 22.69 -3.26
CA SER A 102 -5.27 21.65 -4.20
C SER A 102 -4.70 20.38 -3.56
N ILE A 103 -4.41 20.42 -2.26
CA ILE A 103 -3.89 19.26 -1.51
C ILE A 103 -4.87 18.72 -0.46
N MET A 104 -6.12 19.16 -0.50
CA MET A 104 -7.17 18.54 0.33
C MET A 104 -7.31 17.06 -0.04
N PRO A 105 -7.58 16.16 0.94
CA PRO A 105 -7.54 14.72 0.72
C PRO A 105 -8.34 14.23 -0.49
N ASP A 106 -9.52 14.78 -0.70
CA ASP A 106 -10.46 14.40 -1.77
C ASP A 106 -10.26 15.17 -3.08
N SER A 107 -9.34 16.15 -3.13
CA SER A 107 -9.08 16.95 -4.34
C SER A 107 -8.50 16.07 -5.45
N PRO A 108 -9.18 15.87 -6.57
CA PRO A 108 -8.64 15.10 -7.68
C PRO A 108 -7.50 15.88 -8.36
N GLN A 109 -6.36 15.23 -8.54
CA GLN A 109 -5.14 15.84 -9.07
C GLN A 109 -4.80 15.35 -10.48
N MET A 110 -5.09 14.09 -10.79
CA MET A 110 -4.83 13.52 -12.11
C MET A 110 -6.13 13.26 -12.87
N THR A 111 -6.08 13.44 -14.18
CA THR A 111 -7.14 13.02 -15.10
C THR A 111 -7.05 11.54 -15.39
N VAL A 112 -8.16 10.93 -15.87
CA VAL A 112 -8.15 9.53 -16.34
C VAL A 112 -7.13 9.32 -17.46
N ARG A 113 -6.97 10.31 -18.37
CA ARG A 113 -6.03 10.22 -19.50
C ARG A 113 -4.58 10.13 -19.04
N GLU A 114 -4.17 10.97 -18.09
CA GLU A 114 -2.82 10.93 -17.50
C GLU A 114 -2.54 9.59 -16.80
N ILE A 115 -3.51 9.10 -16.01
CA ILE A 115 -3.37 7.80 -15.33
C ILE A 115 -3.28 6.67 -16.35
N SER A 116 -4.19 6.65 -17.35
CA SER A 116 -4.22 5.60 -18.39
C SER A 116 -2.93 5.57 -19.21
N ALA A 117 -2.36 6.73 -19.55
CA ALA A 117 -1.10 6.80 -20.29
C ALA A 117 0.06 6.17 -19.49
N VAL A 118 0.10 6.37 -18.17
CA VAL A 118 1.09 5.70 -17.29
C VAL A 118 0.82 4.20 -17.20
N VAL A 119 -0.44 3.80 -17.00
CA VAL A 119 -0.83 2.37 -16.90
C VAL A 119 -0.42 1.63 -18.17
N GLU A 120 -0.76 2.14 -19.34
CA GLU A 120 -0.39 1.54 -20.64
C GLU A 120 1.13 1.41 -20.77
N GLU A 121 1.88 2.46 -20.47
CA GLU A 121 3.33 2.48 -20.56
C GLU A 121 4.01 1.48 -19.61
N VAL A 122 3.52 1.38 -18.37
CA VAL A 122 4.08 0.53 -17.33
C VAL A 122 3.70 -0.93 -17.55
N HIS A 123 2.44 -1.20 -17.91
CA HIS A 123 1.97 -2.56 -18.22
C HIS A 123 2.65 -3.14 -19.45
N ALA A 124 2.95 -2.32 -20.48
CA ALA A 124 3.73 -2.75 -21.64
C ALA A 124 5.13 -3.29 -21.27
N ARG A 125 5.62 -3.00 -20.06
CA ARG A 125 6.89 -3.52 -19.50
C ARG A 125 6.69 -4.61 -18.46
N GLY A 126 5.48 -5.14 -18.31
CA GLY A 126 5.15 -6.15 -17.32
C GLY A 126 5.27 -5.65 -15.86
N LYS A 127 5.17 -4.33 -15.65
CA LYS A 127 5.25 -3.71 -14.34
C LYS A 127 3.87 -3.21 -13.89
N LYS A 128 3.70 -2.90 -12.60
CA LYS A 128 2.44 -2.54 -11.97
C LYS A 128 2.37 -1.05 -11.63
N VAL A 129 1.14 -0.54 -11.50
CA VAL A 129 0.85 0.84 -11.09
C VAL A 129 0.03 0.84 -9.81
N ALA A 130 0.49 1.57 -8.80
CA ALA A 130 -0.22 1.82 -7.56
C ALA A 130 -0.71 3.28 -7.51
N ALA A 131 -1.95 3.50 -7.05
CA ALA A 131 -2.59 4.81 -7.00
C ALA A 131 -2.99 5.20 -5.58
N HIS A 132 -2.48 6.32 -5.08
CA HIS A 132 -3.02 6.97 -3.88
C HIS A 132 -4.35 7.63 -4.22
N CYS A 133 -5.42 7.24 -3.54
CA CYS A 133 -6.76 7.78 -3.75
C CYS A 133 -7.48 7.99 -2.42
N ASN A 134 -7.64 9.25 -2.03
CA ASN A 134 -8.62 9.68 -1.05
C ASN A 134 -9.79 10.36 -1.78
N GLY A 135 -11.01 9.92 -1.47
CA GLY A 135 -12.20 10.43 -2.13
C GLY A 135 -12.60 9.69 -3.41
N LEU A 136 -13.90 9.67 -3.64
CA LEU A 136 -14.57 8.90 -4.69
C LEU A 136 -14.04 9.18 -6.09
N THR A 137 -13.83 10.45 -6.43
CA THR A 137 -13.36 10.83 -7.78
C THR A 137 -12.01 10.20 -8.11
N GLY A 138 -11.10 10.11 -7.11
CA GLY A 138 -9.80 9.47 -7.29
C GLY A 138 -9.91 7.98 -7.52
N VAL A 139 -10.68 7.29 -6.68
CA VAL A 139 -10.93 5.85 -6.81
C VAL A 139 -11.57 5.53 -8.17
N TRP A 140 -12.58 6.30 -8.58
CA TRP A 140 -13.23 6.14 -9.86
C TRP A 140 -12.26 6.29 -11.04
N ARG A 141 -11.45 7.36 -11.05
CA ARG A 141 -10.47 7.61 -12.12
C ARG A 141 -9.39 6.54 -12.19
N ALA A 142 -8.85 6.13 -11.05
CA ALA A 142 -7.85 5.08 -10.97
C ALA A 142 -8.41 3.72 -11.45
N ALA A 143 -9.65 3.38 -11.05
CA ALA A 143 -10.32 2.17 -11.49
C ALA A 143 -10.61 2.20 -13.01
N GLN A 144 -11.07 3.33 -13.54
CA GLN A 144 -11.25 3.50 -14.99
C GLN A 144 -9.95 3.27 -15.76
N ALA A 145 -8.86 3.86 -15.30
CA ALA A 145 -7.56 3.74 -15.93
C ALA A 145 -6.93 2.34 -15.80
N GLY A 146 -7.40 1.51 -14.85
CA GLY A 146 -6.94 0.13 -14.71
C GLY A 146 -5.63 -0.01 -13.97
N VAL A 147 -5.41 0.77 -12.90
CA VAL A 147 -4.27 0.58 -12.00
C VAL A 147 -4.33 -0.81 -11.33
N ASP A 148 -3.21 -1.31 -10.81
CA ASP A 148 -3.18 -2.63 -10.15
C ASP A 148 -3.58 -2.57 -8.68
N SER A 149 -3.35 -1.44 -8.01
CA SER A 149 -3.82 -1.22 -6.64
C SER A 149 -4.23 0.21 -6.38
N ILE A 150 -5.21 0.34 -5.49
CA ILE A 150 -5.65 1.60 -4.90
C ILE A 150 -5.28 1.58 -3.43
N GLU A 151 -4.51 2.57 -3.02
CA GLU A 151 -4.10 2.79 -1.64
C GLU A 151 -5.10 3.72 -0.97
N HIS A 152 -5.47 3.43 0.26
CA HIS A 152 -6.50 4.06 1.09
C HIS A 152 -7.92 3.76 0.60
N GLY A 153 -8.29 4.15 -0.60
CA GLY A 153 -9.58 3.81 -1.24
C GLY A 153 -10.79 4.38 -0.50
N GLN A 154 -10.66 5.57 0.03
CA GLN A 154 -11.66 6.22 0.86
C GLN A 154 -12.77 6.86 0.01
N PHE A 155 -14.01 6.78 0.46
CA PHE A 155 -15.17 7.48 -0.09
C PHE A 155 -15.69 8.52 0.90
N ASN A 156 -16.00 9.73 0.40
CA ASN A 156 -16.54 10.82 1.22
C ASN A 156 -18.03 10.61 1.52
N ASP A 157 -18.75 10.07 0.55
CA ASP A 157 -20.14 9.65 0.67
C ASP A 157 -20.30 8.23 0.10
N VAL A 158 -20.51 7.28 0.99
CA VAL A 158 -20.68 5.85 0.62
C VAL A 158 -22.00 5.55 -0.10
N ASN A 159 -22.96 6.49 -0.07
CA ASN A 159 -24.26 6.34 -0.73
C ASN A 159 -24.26 6.89 -2.18
N ASP A 160 -23.17 7.52 -2.61
CA ASP A 160 -23.07 8.00 -4.00
C ASP A 160 -23.12 6.79 -4.97
N PRO A 161 -24.01 6.80 -5.98
CA PRO A 161 -24.13 5.70 -6.95
C PRO A 161 -22.81 5.37 -7.68
N LEU A 162 -21.86 6.29 -7.72
CA LEU A 162 -20.56 6.08 -8.32
C LEU A 162 -19.67 5.14 -7.49
N VAL A 163 -19.93 5.02 -6.17
CA VAL A 163 -19.20 4.10 -5.29
C VAL A 163 -19.37 2.66 -5.75
N GLU A 164 -20.61 2.22 -5.94
CA GLU A 164 -20.92 0.86 -6.40
C GLU A 164 -20.27 0.58 -7.76
N LYS A 165 -20.34 1.53 -8.69
CA LYS A 165 -19.71 1.42 -10.02
C LYS A 165 -18.20 1.29 -9.92
N SER A 166 -17.56 2.07 -9.02
CA SER A 166 -16.13 2.00 -8.78
C SER A 166 -15.71 0.65 -8.23
N LEU A 167 -16.43 0.15 -7.22
CA LEU A 167 -16.13 -1.14 -6.60
C LEU A 167 -16.34 -2.33 -7.57
N ARG A 168 -17.40 -2.33 -8.35
CA ARG A 168 -17.60 -3.34 -9.41
C ARG A 168 -16.45 -3.32 -10.41
N MET A 169 -16.03 -2.14 -10.85
CA MET A 169 -14.89 -2.02 -11.79
C MET A 169 -13.59 -2.51 -11.18
N MET A 170 -13.35 -2.28 -9.88
CA MET A 170 -12.20 -2.85 -9.18
C MET A 170 -12.24 -4.38 -9.19
N VAL A 171 -13.40 -4.98 -8.94
CA VAL A 171 -13.58 -6.43 -8.99
C VAL A 171 -13.35 -6.97 -10.40
N ASP A 172 -14.00 -6.38 -11.40
CA ASP A 172 -13.94 -6.83 -12.80
C ASP A 172 -12.51 -6.77 -13.37
N LYS A 173 -11.74 -5.76 -12.97
CA LYS A 173 -10.34 -5.58 -13.40
C LYS A 173 -9.32 -6.23 -12.46
N GLY A 174 -9.76 -6.83 -11.35
CA GLY A 174 -8.88 -7.45 -10.36
C GLY A 174 -8.01 -6.47 -9.58
N ILE A 175 -8.43 -5.20 -9.47
CA ILE A 175 -7.69 -4.16 -8.75
C ILE A 175 -7.72 -4.44 -7.25
N PHE A 176 -6.57 -4.41 -6.61
CA PHE A 176 -6.46 -4.58 -5.16
C PHE A 176 -6.76 -3.27 -4.41
N LEU A 177 -7.39 -3.40 -3.24
CA LEU A 177 -7.43 -2.34 -2.24
C LEU A 177 -6.38 -2.63 -1.15
N VAL A 178 -5.58 -1.61 -0.83
CA VAL A 178 -4.66 -1.60 0.31
C VAL A 178 -5.15 -0.50 1.26
N PRO A 179 -5.94 -0.83 2.30
CA PRO A 179 -6.78 0.14 3.01
C PRO A 179 -6.01 1.05 3.96
N THR A 180 -4.86 0.63 4.47
CA THR A 180 -3.99 1.41 5.37
C THR A 180 -4.72 1.99 6.59
N LEU A 181 -5.58 1.19 7.22
CA LEU A 181 -6.41 1.59 8.35
C LEU A 181 -5.59 2.17 9.51
N SER A 182 -4.38 1.64 9.72
CA SER A 182 -3.44 2.09 10.75
C SER A 182 -3.06 3.57 10.60
N ALA A 183 -3.00 4.10 9.39
CA ALA A 183 -2.68 5.50 9.14
C ALA A 183 -3.77 6.45 9.64
N PHE A 184 -5.02 5.98 9.69
CA PHE A 184 -6.19 6.74 10.13
C PHE A 184 -6.50 6.51 11.62
N PHE A 185 -6.30 5.30 12.13
CA PHE A 185 -6.64 4.90 13.49
C PHE A 185 -5.98 5.76 14.59
N LYS A 186 -4.72 6.15 14.44
CA LYS A 186 -4.02 6.99 15.43
C LYS A 186 -4.42 8.45 15.41
N ASN A 187 -5.00 8.93 14.34
CA ASN A 187 -5.53 10.29 14.26
C ASN A 187 -6.91 10.42 14.93
N TYR A 188 -7.57 9.28 15.20
CA TYR A 188 -8.93 9.20 15.77
C TYR A 188 -9.09 9.90 17.14
N ASN A 189 -8.04 9.94 17.96
CA ASN A 189 -8.09 10.58 19.29
C ASN A 189 -7.92 12.11 19.29
N LYS A 190 -7.82 12.75 18.12
CA LYS A 190 -7.79 14.21 17.97
C LYS A 190 -9.08 14.64 17.29
N THR A 191 -9.89 15.36 18.01
CA THR A 191 -11.31 15.73 17.80
C THR A 191 -11.76 16.17 16.39
N GLU A 192 -10.86 16.43 15.46
CA GLU A 192 -11.18 16.86 14.09
C GLU A 192 -11.20 15.71 13.06
N VAL A 193 -10.80 14.48 13.43
CA VAL A 193 -10.57 13.35 12.51
C VAL A 193 -11.57 12.20 12.71
N VAL A 194 -12.49 12.30 13.65
CA VAL A 194 -13.46 11.24 13.98
C VAL A 194 -14.36 10.87 12.78
N ASN A 195 -14.76 11.86 12.00
CA ASN A 195 -15.61 11.64 10.83
C ASN A 195 -14.86 10.94 9.69
N ASP A 196 -13.56 11.22 9.55
CA ASP A 196 -12.74 10.64 8.51
C ASP A 196 -12.51 9.14 8.75
N TYR A 197 -12.29 8.73 10.02
CA TYR A 197 -12.09 7.31 10.34
C TYR A 197 -13.35 6.47 10.08
N LYS A 198 -14.52 6.99 10.41
CA LYS A 198 -15.78 6.31 10.10
C LYS A 198 -15.94 6.13 8.59
N ALA A 199 -15.68 7.15 7.79
CA ALA A 199 -15.74 7.07 6.34
C ALA A 199 -14.75 6.03 5.76
N VAL A 200 -13.55 5.91 6.36
CA VAL A 200 -12.57 4.88 6.00
C VAL A 200 -13.13 3.47 6.27
N LEU A 201 -13.69 3.25 7.47
CA LEU A 201 -14.27 1.95 7.83
C LEU A 201 -15.49 1.59 6.96
N ASP A 202 -16.37 2.55 6.70
CA ASP A 202 -17.55 2.35 5.83
C ASP A 202 -17.10 2.02 4.40
N SER A 203 -16.09 2.71 3.88
CA SER A 203 -15.50 2.46 2.55
C SER A 203 -14.90 1.05 2.46
N PHE A 204 -14.12 0.67 3.48
CA PHE A 204 -13.52 -0.65 3.56
C PHE A 204 -14.59 -1.76 3.66
N SER A 205 -15.61 -1.55 4.50
CA SER A 205 -16.71 -2.52 4.64
C SER A 205 -17.47 -2.72 3.32
N LEU A 206 -17.71 -1.66 2.55
CA LEU A 206 -18.32 -1.76 1.23
C LEU A 206 -17.42 -2.50 0.24
N ALA A 207 -16.13 -2.23 0.23
CA ALA A 207 -15.18 -2.96 -0.62
C ALA A 207 -15.20 -4.46 -0.34
N LEU A 208 -15.24 -4.86 0.95
CA LEU A 208 -15.39 -6.27 1.36
C LEU A 208 -16.69 -6.88 0.86
N GLN A 209 -17.83 -6.18 1.03
CA GLN A 209 -19.14 -6.65 0.59
C GLN A 209 -19.22 -6.87 -0.93
N HIS A 210 -18.53 -6.06 -1.72
CA HIS A 210 -18.46 -6.19 -3.18
C HIS A 210 -17.43 -7.22 -3.65
N GLY A 211 -16.62 -7.80 -2.74
CA GLY A 211 -15.62 -8.81 -3.08
C GLY A 211 -14.33 -8.23 -3.68
N VAL A 212 -14.01 -6.97 -3.41
CA VAL A 212 -12.74 -6.38 -3.80
C VAL A 212 -11.60 -7.14 -3.13
N LYS A 213 -10.55 -7.46 -3.87
CA LYS A 213 -9.34 -8.11 -3.34
C LYS A 213 -8.60 -7.15 -2.39
N ILE A 214 -8.37 -7.59 -1.15
CA ILE A 214 -7.65 -6.82 -0.14
C ILE A 214 -6.22 -7.34 -0.02
N ALA A 215 -5.25 -6.43 0.07
CA ALA A 215 -3.87 -6.75 0.42
C ALA A 215 -3.39 -5.89 1.58
N LEU A 216 -2.48 -6.44 2.39
CA LEU A 216 -1.90 -5.79 3.55
C LEU A 216 -1.01 -4.61 3.14
N GLY A 217 -1.18 -3.48 3.82
CA GLY A 217 -0.30 -2.32 3.81
C GLY A 217 -0.76 -1.34 4.88
N ASN A 218 0.15 -0.84 5.71
CA ASN A 218 -0.17 0.01 6.85
C ASN A 218 0.34 1.46 6.72
N ASP A 219 0.95 1.79 5.58
CA ASP A 219 1.54 3.11 5.32
C ASP A 219 2.65 3.48 6.33
N SER A 220 3.53 2.51 6.63
CA SER A 220 4.69 2.74 7.51
C SER A 220 5.60 3.84 6.97
N GLY A 221 6.06 4.69 7.89
CA GLY A 221 6.84 5.88 7.57
C GLY A 221 6.03 7.16 7.62
N CYS A 222 4.70 7.08 7.56
CA CYS A 222 3.84 8.17 7.95
C CYS A 222 3.98 8.49 9.44
N PRO A 223 3.72 9.74 9.86
CA PRO A 223 3.75 10.09 11.28
C PRO A 223 2.90 9.12 12.11
N PHE A 224 3.50 8.58 13.18
CA PHE A 224 2.86 7.65 14.13
C PHE A 224 2.62 6.21 13.64
N VAL A 225 3.01 5.83 12.43
CA VAL A 225 2.92 4.47 11.91
C VAL A 225 4.33 3.87 11.82
N GLY A 226 4.70 3.07 12.80
CA GLY A 226 6.00 2.38 12.85
C GLY A 226 6.01 1.14 11.98
N HIS A 227 7.17 0.77 11.47
CA HIS A 227 7.34 -0.41 10.62
C HIS A 227 7.02 -1.71 11.38
N GLU A 228 7.34 -1.77 12.67
CA GLU A 228 7.03 -2.87 13.58
C GLU A 228 5.52 -3.04 13.83
N THR A 229 4.71 -2.02 13.50
CA THR A 229 3.27 -2.07 13.71
C THR A 229 2.49 -2.64 12.52
N THR A 230 3.17 -3.10 11.47
CA THR A 230 2.51 -3.66 10.27
C THR A 230 1.49 -4.77 10.59
N PRO A 231 1.75 -5.73 11.51
CA PRO A 231 0.73 -6.73 11.87
C PRO A 231 -0.54 -6.14 12.51
N LYS A 232 -0.50 -4.92 13.08
CA LYS A 232 -1.69 -4.26 13.63
C LYS A 232 -2.73 -3.94 12.57
N GLU A 233 -2.29 -3.72 11.33
CA GLU A 233 -3.21 -3.53 10.21
C GLU A 233 -4.16 -4.73 10.04
N LEU A 234 -3.65 -5.95 10.20
CA LEU A 234 -4.46 -7.17 10.16
C LEU A 234 -5.51 -7.20 11.27
N ILE A 235 -5.17 -6.68 12.46
CA ILE A 235 -6.13 -6.57 13.57
C ILE A 235 -7.22 -5.54 13.23
N HIS A 236 -6.83 -4.38 12.68
CA HIS A 236 -7.80 -3.35 12.26
C HIS A 236 -8.72 -3.85 11.13
N MET A 237 -8.21 -4.65 10.19
CA MET A 237 -9.06 -5.30 9.18
C MET A 237 -10.10 -6.24 9.82
N ALA A 238 -9.73 -7.01 10.84
CA ALA A 238 -10.65 -7.88 11.56
C ALA A 238 -11.68 -7.07 12.39
N GLU A 239 -11.25 -6.01 13.08
CA GLU A 239 -12.13 -5.07 13.78
C GLU A 239 -13.14 -4.44 12.82
N ALA A 240 -12.75 -4.20 11.57
CA ALA A 240 -13.61 -3.75 10.47
C ALA A 240 -14.42 -4.91 9.82
N ARG A 241 -14.57 -6.04 10.52
CA ARG A 241 -15.39 -7.22 10.17
C ARG A 241 -14.88 -8.09 9.02
N MET A 242 -13.61 -7.99 8.66
CA MET A 242 -12.99 -8.95 7.76
C MET A 242 -12.83 -10.30 8.48
N LYS A 243 -13.15 -11.42 7.84
CA LYS A 243 -13.06 -12.75 8.46
C LYS A 243 -11.59 -13.13 8.70
N PRO A 244 -11.28 -13.88 9.79
CA PRO A 244 -9.89 -14.22 10.13
C PRO A 244 -9.09 -14.85 9.00
N MET A 245 -9.67 -15.78 8.24
CA MET A 245 -8.99 -16.39 7.10
C MET A 245 -8.69 -15.36 5.99
N ASP A 246 -9.63 -14.47 5.69
CA ASP A 246 -9.44 -13.44 4.66
C ASP A 246 -8.36 -12.42 5.09
N VAL A 247 -8.29 -12.11 6.40
CA VAL A 247 -7.22 -11.29 6.99
C VAL A 247 -5.85 -11.94 6.76
N LEU A 248 -5.73 -13.26 7.03
CA LEU A 248 -4.47 -13.98 6.77
C LEU A 248 -4.12 -13.98 5.28
N LEU A 249 -5.12 -14.18 4.42
CA LEU A 249 -4.91 -14.13 2.97
C LEU A 249 -4.48 -12.74 2.49
N ALA A 250 -4.98 -11.66 3.10
CA ALA A 250 -4.57 -10.30 2.76
C ALA A 250 -3.09 -10.05 3.04
N GLY A 251 -2.55 -10.61 4.14
CA GLY A 251 -1.14 -10.49 4.52
C GLY A 251 -0.20 -11.50 3.85
N THR A 252 -0.73 -12.47 3.10
CA THR A 252 0.04 -13.58 2.52
C THR A 252 -0.21 -13.68 1.00
N ARG A 253 -1.09 -14.59 0.58
CA ARG A 253 -1.36 -14.88 -0.83
C ARG A 253 -1.78 -13.66 -1.64
N ASN A 254 -2.63 -12.81 -1.10
CA ASN A 254 -3.09 -11.62 -1.83
C ASN A 254 -1.96 -10.59 -1.95
N ALA A 255 -1.22 -10.36 -0.85
CA ALA A 255 -0.06 -9.46 -0.87
C ALA A 255 0.99 -9.93 -1.87
N SER A 256 1.35 -11.22 -1.89
CA SER A 256 2.33 -11.76 -2.85
C SER A 256 1.84 -11.63 -4.30
N GLY A 257 0.55 -11.89 -4.56
CA GLY A 257 -0.06 -11.68 -5.89
C GLY A 257 -0.03 -10.21 -6.32
N LEU A 258 -0.31 -9.28 -5.39
CA LEU A 258 -0.17 -7.85 -5.67
C LEU A 258 1.28 -7.46 -5.96
N LEU A 259 2.23 -7.99 -5.20
CA LEU A 259 3.66 -7.77 -5.41
C LEU A 259 4.18 -8.43 -6.70
N GLY A 260 3.50 -9.46 -7.21
CA GLY A 260 3.98 -10.28 -8.35
C GLY A 260 5.08 -11.26 -7.97
N VAL A 261 5.10 -11.67 -6.70
CA VAL A 261 6.07 -12.66 -6.15
C VAL A 261 5.40 -13.96 -5.73
N ASP A 262 4.15 -14.18 -6.12
CA ASP A 262 3.33 -15.33 -5.76
C ASP A 262 3.88 -16.66 -6.29
N ALA A 263 4.73 -16.63 -7.30
CA ALA A 263 5.48 -17.80 -7.76
C ALA A 263 6.55 -18.29 -6.74
N VAL A 264 7.02 -17.40 -5.85
CA VAL A 264 8.13 -17.70 -4.92
C VAL A 264 7.78 -17.48 -3.45
N ALA A 265 6.68 -16.82 -3.12
CA ALA A 265 6.29 -16.48 -1.74
C ALA A 265 4.76 -16.39 -1.57
N GLY A 266 4.29 -16.21 -0.33
CA GLY A 266 2.89 -15.96 0.03
C GLY A 266 2.07 -17.19 0.37
N THR A 267 2.58 -18.39 0.09
CA THR A 267 1.97 -19.68 0.47
C THR A 267 3.07 -20.68 0.85
N LEU A 268 2.73 -21.67 1.66
CA LEU A 268 3.63 -22.78 2.02
C LEU A 268 3.44 -23.91 1.00
N GLU A 269 4.23 -23.86 -0.06
CA GLU A 269 4.20 -24.83 -1.15
C GLU A 269 5.64 -25.20 -1.55
N GLU A 270 5.80 -26.42 -2.08
CA GLU A 270 7.09 -26.88 -2.59
C GLU A 270 7.61 -25.95 -3.71
N GLY A 271 8.91 -25.61 -3.65
CA GLY A 271 9.56 -24.71 -4.59
C GLY A 271 9.50 -23.22 -4.23
N LYS A 272 8.73 -22.84 -3.21
CA LYS A 272 8.70 -21.46 -2.70
C LYS A 272 9.70 -21.24 -1.55
N PHE A 273 10.00 -19.99 -1.28
CA PHE A 273 10.82 -19.66 -0.09
C PHE A 273 10.15 -20.13 1.18
N ALA A 274 10.93 -20.67 2.10
CA ALA A 274 10.47 -21.05 3.43
C ALA A 274 10.39 -19.79 4.32
N ASP A 275 9.45 -18.93 3.99
CA ASP A 275 9.09 -17.70 4.71
C ASP A 275 7.82 -17.99 5.51
N PHE A 276 7.93 -18.10 6.83
CA PHE A 276 6.77 -18.41 7.67
C PHE A 276 6.94 -17.90 9.10
N LEU A 277 5.83 -17.78 9.80
CA LEU A 277 5.76 -17.47 11.22
C LEU A 277 5.41 -18.69 12.03
N VAL A 278 6.05 -18.87 13.18
CA VAL A 278 5.59 -19.76 14.24
C VAL A 278 4.82 -18.93 15.25
N LEU A 279 3.62 -19.34 15.56
CA LEU A 279 2.69 -18.62 16.45
C LEU A 279 2.36 -19.47 17.66
N ASN A 280 2.13 -18.83 18.81
CA ASN A 280 1.78 -19.51 20.06
C ASN A 280 0.31 -19.98 20.13
N ASP A 281 -0.54 -19.50 19.21
CA ASP A 281 -1.98 -19.82 19.17
C ASP A 281 -2.46 -19.90 17.72
N ASN A 282 -3.64 -20.49 17.51
CA ASN A 282 -4.28 -20.54 16.21
C ASN A 282 -4.79 -19.16 15.80
N PRO A 283 -4.23 -18.52 14.73
CA PRO A 283 -4.62 -17.20 14.33
C PRO A 283 -6.07 -17.08 13.82
N LEU A 284 -6.72 -18.21 13.48
CA LEU A 284 -8.14 -18.20 13.12
C LEU A 284 -9.05 -17.95 14.33
N ASN A 285 -8.57 -18.29 15.53
CA ASN A 285 -9.29 -18.06 16.78
C ASN A 285 -8.84 -16.78 17.48
N ASN A 286 -7.55 -16.41 17.29
CA ASN A 286 -6.94 -15.28 17.97
C ASN A 286 -5.90 -14.61 17.05
N LEU A 287 -6.33 -13.61 16.29
CA LEU A 287 -5.43 -12.87 15.40
C LEU A 287 -4.33 -12.08 16.14
N HIS A 288 -4.50 -11.77 17.44
CA HIS A 288 -3.49 -11.03 18.20
C HIS A 288 -2.17 -11.82 18.34
N THR A 289 -2.17 -13.14 18.14
CA THR A 289 -0.93 -13.93 18.09
C THR A 289 0.04 -13.45 16.98
N LEU A 290 -0.47 -12.78 15.93
CA LEU A 290 0.33 -12.17 14.86
C LEU A 290 1.16 -10.98 15.32
N LEU A 291 0.81 -10.35 16.43
CA LEU A 291 1.53 -9.18 16.97
C LEU A 291 2.85 -9.54 17.65
N ALA A 292 2.99 -10.81 18.07
CA ALA A 292 4.17 -11.31 18.75
C ALA A 292 4.42 -12.78 18.32
N PRO A 293 4.91 -13.02 17.10
CA PRO A 293 5.26 -14.35 16.64
C PRO A 293 6.36 -14.93 17.53
N GLU A 294 6.27 -16.22 17.84
CA GLU A 294 7.33 -16.94 18.58
C GLU A 294 8.62 -16.96 17.77
N GLN A 295 8.50 -17.16 16.45
CA GLN A 295 9.64 -17.17 15.56
C GLN A 295 9.23 -16.72 14.15
N VAL A 296 10.11 -15.94 13.52
CA VAL A 296 10.03 -15.56 12.12
C VAL A 296 11.11 -16.33 11.35
N TYR A 297 10.74 -16.94 10.23
CA TYR A 297 11.67 -17.54 9.29
C TYR A 297 11.66 -16.79 7.95
N LYS A 298 12.84 -16.51 7.41
CA LYS A 298 13.04 -15.98 6.06
C LYS A 298 14.01 -16.86 5.29
N ALA A 299 13.59 -17.38 4.16
CA ALA A 299 14.33 -18.34 3.35
C ALA A 299 14.86 -19.53 4.18
N GLY A 300 14.02 -20.07 5.11
CA GLY A 300 14.36 -21.15 6.01
C GLY A 300 15.28 -20.80 7.17
N MET A 301 15.74 -19.55 7.28
CA MET A 301 16.63 -19.12 8.34
C MET A 301 15.83 -18.38 9.44
N PRO A 302 16.03 -18.75 10.73
CA PRO A 302 15.36 -18.07 11.83
C PRO A 302 15.90 -16.63 11.97
N ILE A 303 14.98 -15.70 12.12
CA ILE A 303 15.29 -14.27 12.34
C ILE A 303 15.36 -14.02 13.84
N LYS A 304 16.44 -13.41 14.30
CA LYS A 304 16.57 -13.02 15.70
C LYS A 304 15.59 -11.91 16.03
N ILE A 305 14.55 -12.25 16.79
CA ILE A 305 13.61 -11.27 17.34
C ILE A 305 14.28 -10.64 18.57
N LYS A 306 14.33 -9.31 18.62
CA LYS A 306 14.79 -8.60 19.83
C LYS A 306 13.62 -8.55 20.82
N PRO A 307 13.90 -8.76 22.11
CA PRO A 307 12.89 -8.67 23.16
C PRO A 307 12.32 -7.25 23.30
#